data_9ebceefe8b9ce0783363f93b1729d355
#
_entry.id   9ebceefe8b9ce0783363f93b1729d355
#
_cell.length_a   1.000
_cell.length_b   1.000
_cell.length_c   1.000
_cell.angle_alpha   90.00
_cell.angle_beta   90.00
_cell.angle_gamma   90.00
#
_symmetry.space_group_name_H-M   'P 1'
#
loop_
_entity.id
_entity.type
_entity.pdbx_description
1 polymer ?
#
loop_
_entity_poly.entity_id
_entity_poly.type
_entity_poly.pdbx_seq_one_letter_code
_entity_poly.pdbx_strand_id
1 'polypeptide(L)'
;MTGYWAIGAAGTAPPRATTSEERHSTSQIRRSSWTVHEWAIVSAGLAPVLLTGTYLVADNLQRASYNPMRQTISAMAGRAGTDRWIMTGGILLVAGCYLVTAAGLTGARASARGLLTVAGLAGIGIATSPEPASGPTPQHLAWTVLGAVTIAVWPAFAARRTGPRPPILSVYGSAAVTAVFVGLLGWLLIETQGGSLLGLAERLTSSLQTSWPFAVAVALRRANA
;
A
#
# COMPACT_ATOMS: atom_id res chain seq x y z
N MET A 1 -36.22 46.02 61.48
CA MET A 1 -35.35 44.83 61.56
C MET A 1 -34.93 44.46 60.13
N THR A 2 -33.74 44.82 59.79
CA THR A 2 -33.13 44.77 58.44
C THR A 2 -32.21 43.55 58.39
N GLY A 3 -32.48 42.55 57.50
CA GLY A 3 -31.64 41.41 57.25
C GLY A 3 -30.93 41.58 55.92
N TYR A 4 -29.62 41.81 55.96
CA TYR A 4 -28.69 41.83 54.76
C TYR A 4 -28.30 40.39 54.40
N TRP A 5 -28.56 39.98 53.18
CA TRP A 5 -27.99 38.77 52.60
C TRP A 5 -26.73 39.12 51.78
N ALA A 6 -25.57 38.68 52.25
CA ALA A 6 -24.32 38.79 51.53
C ALA A 6 -24.22 37.69 50.46
N ILE A 7 -24.20 38.09 49.20
CA ILE A 7 -23.92 37.19 48.07
C ILE A 7 -22.40 36.98 48.01
N GLY A 8 -21.94 35.75 48.33
CA GLY A 8 -20.57 35.33 48.19
C GLY A 8 -20.18 35.24 46.72
N ALA A 9 -19.20 36.07 46.29
CA ALA A 9 -18.58 35.96 44.99
C ALA A 9 -17.78 34.65 44.89
N ALA A 10 -18.22 33.72 44.02
CA ALA A 10 -17.44 32.56 43.65
C ALA A 10 -16.20 33.03 42.87
N GLY A 11 -15.04 33.00 43.51
CA GLY A 11 -13.75 33.26 42.88
C GLY A 11 -13.45 32.19 41.82
N THR A 12 -13.48 32.59 40.57
CA THR A 12 -12.96 31.75 39.47
C THR A 12 -11.45 31.62 39.63
N ALA A 13 -11.01 30.42 39.97
CA ALA A 13 -9.57 30.13 40.00
C ALA A 13 -8.94 30.43 38.60
N PRO A 14 -7.78 31.10 38.53
CA PRO A 14 -7.12 31.33 37.25
C PRO A 14 -6.75 30.00 36.61
N PRO A 15 -6.78 29.90 35.27
CA PRO A 15 -6.39 28.68 34.57
C PRO A 15 -4.93 28.32 34.94
N ARG A 16 -4.70 27.11 35.42
CA ARG A 16 -3.36 26.57 35.71
C ARG A 16 -2.49 26.73 34.47
N ALA A 17 -1.47 27.58 34.55
CA ALA A 17 -0.44 27.65 33.52
C ALA A 17 0.26 26.28 33.46
N THR A 18 0.09 25.56 32.37
CA THR A 18 0.83 24.32 32.13
C THR A 18 2.32 24.62 32.09
N THR A 19 3.10 23.97 32.94
CA THR A 19 4.54 24.18 33.03
C THR A 19 5.24 23.82 31.71
N SER A 20 6.42 24.42 31.46
CA SER A 20 7.20 24.12 30.23
C SER A 20 7.53 22.64 30.12
N GLU A 21 7.64 21.91 31.23
CA GLU A 21 7.85 20.47 31.27
C GLU A 21 6.64 19.68 30.79
N GLU A 22 5.40 20.05 31.17
CA GLU A 22 4.19 19.40 30.65
C GLU A 22 4.03 19.61 29.14
N ARG A 23 4.40 20.78 28.63
CA ARG A 23 4.40 21.07 27.18
C ARG A 23 5.47 20.27 26.44
N HIS A 24 6.66 20.11 27.03
CA HIS A 24 7.73 19.28 26.45
C HIS A 24 7.35 17.80 26.46
N SER A 25 6.81 17.29 27.55
CA SER A 25 6.34 15.90 27.69
C SER A 25 5.22 15.56 26.68
N THR A 26 4.22 16.42 26.55
CA THR A 26 3.12 16.22 25.56
C THR A 26 3.62 16.35 24.12
N SER A 27 4.62 17.18 23.84
CA SER A 27 5.22 17.27 22.50
C SER A 27 6.08 16.07 22.15
N GLN A 28 6.79 15.49 23.10
CA GLN A 28 7.58 14.26 22.92
C GLN A 28 6.67 13.02 22.73
N ILE A 29 5.60 12.88 23.53
CA ILE A 29 4.62 11.81 23.37
C ILE A 29 3.93 11.90 22.00
N ARG A 30 3.64 13.11 21.51
CA ARG A 30 3.07 13.33 20.18
C ARG A 30 4.06 13.02 19.04
N ARG A 31 5.38 13.21 19.22
CA ARG A 31 6.41 12.87 18.23
C ARG A 31 6.63 11.35 18.12
N SER A 32 6.54 10.61 19.22
CA SER A 32 6.76 9.15 19.24
C SER A 32 5.68 8.34 18.52
N SER A 33 4.50 8.91 18.26
CA SER A 33 3.38 8.21 17.62
C SER A 33 3.44 8.12 16.09
N TRP A 34 4.49 8.68 15.44
CA TRP A 34 4.59 8.81 13.99
C TRP A 34 5.81 8.08 13.40
N THR A 35 6.33 7.09 14.08
CA THR A 35 7.53 6.38 13.64
C THR A 35 7.24 5.43 12.49
N VAL A 36 8.03 5.52 11.42
CA VAL A 36 8.14 4.47 10.40
C VAL A 36 9.35 3.64 10.74
N HIS A 37 9.16 2.36 10.99
CA HIS A 37 10.26 1.45 11.29
C HIS A 37 11.15 1.26 10.05
N GLU A 38 12.48 1.21 10.24
CA GLU A 38 13.42 1.04 9.12
C GLU A 38 13.17 -0.24 8.33
N TRP A 39 12.87 -1.34 9.02
CA TRP A 39 12.53 -2.60 8.38
C TRP A 39 11.26 -2.52 7.50
N ALA A 40 10.31 -1.62 7.81
CA ALA A 40 9.15 -1.40 6.95
C ALA A 40 9.54 -0.65 5.66
N ILE A 41 10.50 0.29 5.73
CA ILE A 41 11.02 0.99 4.55
C ILE A 41 11.76 -0.01 3.65
N VAL A 42 12.62 -0.84 4.25
CA VAL A 42 13.35 -1.89 3.51
C VAL A 42 12.36 -2.86 2.85
N SER A 43 11.37 -3.34 3.61
CA SER A 43 10.34 -4.24 3.10
C SER A 43 9.55 -3.62 1.94
N ALA A 44 9.12 -2.36 2.09
CA ALA A 44 8.42 -1.65 1.02
C ALA A 44 9.27 -1.47 -0.24
N GLY A 45 10.58 -1.25 -0.09
CA GLY A 45 11.53 -1.13 -1.21
C GLY A 45 11.86 -2.47 -1.87
N LEU A 46 11.87 -3.55 -1.09
CA LEU A 46 12.09 -4.90 -1.63
C LEU A 46 10.92 -5.38 -2.50
N ALA A 47 9.69 -5.00 -2.20
CA ALA A 47 8.52 -5.48 -2.93
C ALA A 47 8.60 -5.25 -4.46
N PRO A 48 8.85 -4.04 -4.98
CA PRO A 48 8.98 -3.82 -6.42
C PRO A 48 10.23 -4.51 -7.02
N VAL A 49 11.32 -4.60 -6.28
CA VAL A 49 12.54 -5.30 -6.72
C VAL A 49 12.29 -6.79 -6.88
N LEU A 50 11.63 -7.41 -5.90
CA LEU A 50 11.26 -8.82 -5.93
C LEU A 50 10.26 -9.10 -7.06
N LEU A 51 9.23 -8.27 -7.22
CA LEU A 51 8.27 -8.45 -8.30
C LEU A 51 8.96 -8.39 -9.65
N THR A 52 9.69 -7.29 -9.92
CA THR A 52 10.35 -7.04 -11.21
C THR A 52 11.43 -8.08 -11.48
N GLY A 53 12.30 -8.34 -10.51
CA GLY A 53 13.36 -9.34 -10.65
C GLY A 53 12.79 -10.74 -10.93
N THR A 54 11.75 -11.12 -10.22
CA THR A 54 11.14 -12.44 -10.38
C THR A 54 10.48 -12.61 -11.74
N TYR A 55 9.69 -11.62 -12.21
CA TYR A 55 9.06 -11.77 -13.52
C TYR A 55 10.09 -11.69 -14.67
N LEU A 56 11.17 -10.90 -14.54
CA LEU A 56 12.24 -10.88 -15.54
C LEU A 56 12.97 -12.23 -15.62
N VAL A 57 13.23 -12.86 -14.47
CA VAL A 57 13.82 -14.22 -14.45
C VAL A 57 12.84 -15.22 -15.05
N ALA A 58 11.58 -15.19 -14.62
CA ALA A 58 10.56 -16.10 -15.11
C ALA A 58 10.31 -15.94 -16.63
N ASP A 59 10.28 -14.71 -17.16
CA ASP A 59 10.12 -14.42 -18.60
C ASP A 59 11.21 -15.13 -19.43
N ASN A 60 12.48 -15.09 -18.98
CA ASN A 60 13.61 -15.71 -19.68
C ASN A 60 13.59 -17.25 -19.67
N LEU A 61 12.84 -17.86 -18.77
CA LEU A 61 12.72 -19.30 -18.64
C LEU A 61 11.51 -19.86 -19.40
N GLN A 62 10.60 -19.00 -19.91
CA GLN A 62 9.43 -19.43 -20.64
C GLN A 62 9.81 -20.03 -22.01
N ARG A 63 8.90 -20.79 -22.58
CA ARG A 63 9.04 -21.38 -23.93
C ARG A 63 9.10 -20.26 -24.98
N ALA A 64 9.67 -20.54 -26.14
CA ALA A 64 9.80 -19.60 -27.26
C ALA A 64 8.45 -19.01 -27.76
N SER A 65 7.33 -19.68 -27.48
CA SER A 65 5.98 -19.20 -27.81
C SER A 65 5.42 -18.19 -26.80
N TYR A 66 6.11 -17.97 -25.67
CA TYR A 66 5.71 -16.98 -24.68
C TYR A 66 6.00 -15.57 -25.19
N ASN A 67 5.02 -14.67 -25.01
CA ASN A 67 5.16 -13.26 -25.37
C ASN A 67 4.82 -12.36 -24.17
N PRO A 68 5.83 -11.70 -23.58
CA PRO A 68 5.64 -10.88 -22.38
C PRO A 68 4.74 -9.65 -22.58
N MET A 69 4.55 -9.21 -23.83
CA MET A 69 3.62 -8.12 -24.14
C MET A 69 2.16 -8.56 -24.04
N ARG A 70 1.87 -9.82 -24.35
CA ARG A 70 0.53 -10.38 -24.43
C ARG A 70 0.12 -11.23 -23.24
N GLN A 71 1.09 -11.94 -22.64
CA GLN A 71 0.84 -12.90 -21.58
C GLN A 71 1.16 -12.31 -20.20
N THR A 72 0.30 -12.59 -19.25
CA THR A 72 0.32 -12.03 -17.91
C THR A 72 1.45 -12.61 -17.04
N ILE A 73 1.80 -11.88 -15.98
CA ILE A 73 2.64 -12.38 -14.87
C ILE A 73 1.95 -13.59 -14.21
N SER A 74 0.62 -13.51 -14.06
CA SER A 74 -0.19 -14.60 -13.49
C SER A 74 -0.11 -15.89 -14.30
N ALA A 75 -0.03 -15.80 -15.64
CA ALA A 75 0.14 -16.97 -16.51
C ALA A 75 1.46 -17.71 -16.24
N MET A 76 2.55 -17.00 -15.90
CA MET A 76 3.82 -17.64 -15.51
C MET A 76 3.75 -18.37 -14.16
N ALA A 77 2.92 -17.90 -13.22
CA ALA A 77 2.64 -18.58 -11.97
C ALA A 77 1.60 -19.70 -12.13
N GLY A 78 0.90 -19.73 -13.28
CA GLY A 78 -0.13 -20.71 -13.62
C GLY A 78 0.43 -22.11 -13.87
N ARG A 79 -0.48 -23.09 -13.99
CA ARG A 79 -0.10 -24.51 -14.16
C ARG A 79 0.60 -24.83 -15.48
N ALA A 80 0.45 -23.96 -16.50
CA ALA A 80 1.11 -24.09 -17.80
C ALA A 80 2.47 -23.36 -17.86
N GLY A 81 2.81 -22.54 -16.87
CA GLY A 81 4.06 -21.78 -16.81
C GLY A 81 5.26 -22.71 -16.60
N THR A 82 6.36 -22.45 -17.32
CA THR A 82 7.65 -23.12 -17.10
C THR A 82 8.21 -22.62 -15.77
N ASP A 83 8.68 -23.54 -14.93
CA ASP A 83 9.24 -23.22 -13.60
C ASP A 83 8.35 -22.24 -12.79
N ARG A 84 7.04 -22.45 -12.87
CA ARG A 84 6.00 -21.58 -12.28
C ARG A 84 6.27 -21.20 -10.82
N TRP A 85 7.02 -22.02 -10.09
CA TRP A 85 7.35 -21.81 -8.69
C TRP A 85 8.20 -20.57 -8.45
N ILE A 86 8.98 -20.13 -9.46
CA ILE A 86 9.74 -18.88 -9.39
C ILE A 86 8.78 -17.71 -9.26
N MET A 87 7.79 -17.61 -10.15
CA MET A 87 6.82 -16.51 -10.10
C MET A 87 5.89 -16.64 -8.89
N THR A 88 5.43 -17.85 -8.55
CA THR A 88 4.63 -18.10 -7.34
C THR A 88 5.39 -17.66 -6.09
N GLY A 89 6.67 -18.01 -5.97
CA GLY A 89 7.53 -17.57 -4.87
C GLY A 89 7.70 -16.04 -4.82
N GLY A 90 7.88 -15.41 -5.98
CA GLY A 90 7.94 -13.94 -6.08
C GLY A 90 6.67 -13.26 -5.57
N ILE A 91 5.49 -13.75 -5.97
CA ILE A 91 4.19 -13.24 -5.49
C ILE A 91 4.08 -13.39 -3.97
N LEU A 92 4.48 -14.54 -3.41
CA LEU A 92 4.46 -14.77 -1.96
C LEU A 92 5.41 -13.84 -1.21
N LEU A 93 6.61 -13.59 -1.75
CA LEU A 93 7.56 -12.66 -1.16
C LEU A 93 7.04 -11.22 -1.18
N VAL A 94 6.44 -10.77 -2.28
CA VAL A 94 5.77 -9.46 -2.38
C VAL A 94 4.61 -9.36 -1.39
N ALA A 95 3.80 -10.39 -1.27
CA ALA A 95 2.72 -10.46 -0.29
C ALA A 95 3.25 -10.33 1.14
N GLY A 96 4.33 -11.03 1.47
CA GLY A 96 5.04 -10.90 2.74
C GLY A 96 5.55 -9.48 2.97
N CYS A 97 6.13 -8.84 1.95
CA CYS A 97 6.56 -7.45 2.03
C CYS A 97 5.40 -6.49 2.35
N TYR A 98 4.22 -6.69 1.78
CA TYR A 98 3.05 -5.87 2.12
C TYR A 98 2.62 -6.03 3.56
N LEU A 99 2.58 -7.27 4.09
CA LEU A 99 2.22 -7.55 5.48
C LEU A 99 3.22 -6.92 6.45
N VAL A 100 4.52 -7.10 6.18
CA VAL A 100 5.60 -6.51 6.96
C VAL A 100 5.52 -4.98 6.90
N THR A 101 5.38 -4.38 5.71
CA THR A 101 5.23 -2.93 5.56
C THR A 101 4.00 -2.41 6.32
N ALA A 102 2.85 -3.08 6.23
CA ALA A 102 1.64 -2.72 6.96
C ALA A 102 1.86 -2.70 8.49
N ALA A 103 2.60 -3.67 9.02
CA ALA A 103 2.90 -3.76 10.44
C ALA A 103 3.78 -2.57 10.91
N GLY A 104 4.80 -2.21 10.14
CA GLY A 104 5.79 -1.20 10.55
C GLY A 104 5.54 0.22 10.07
N LEU A 105 4.52 0.45 9.21
CA LEU A 105 4.16 1.77 8.72
C LEU A 105 3.26 2.51 9.73
N THR A 106 3.70 2.61 11.00
CA THR A 106 2.91 3.14 12.11
C THR A 106 2.57 4.62 11.95
N GLY A 107 3.35 5.36 11.16
CA GLY A 107 3.06 6.74 10.77
C GLY A 107 1.93 6.90 9.76
N ALA A 108 1.44 5.83 9.13
CA ALA A 108 0.28 5.85 8.25
C ALA A 108 -1.02 5.62 9.03
N ARG A 109 -2.15 6.03 8.43
CA ARG A 109 -3.49 5.79 9.00
C ARG A 109 -3.76 4.28 9.10
N ALA A 110 -4.52 3.88 10.12
CA ALA A 110 -4.89 2.46 10.30
C ALA A 110 -5.60 1.88 9.06
N SER A 111 -6.45 2.67 8.39
CA SER A 111 -7.11 2.28 7.13
C SER A 111 -6.10 1.97 6.00
N ALA A 112 -5.05 2.78 5.84
CA ALA A 112 -4.01 2.52 4.84
C ALA A 112 -3.22 1.24 5.17
N ARG A 113 -2.90 1.02 6.45
CA ARG A 113 -2.25 -0.20 6.91
C ARG A 113 -3.14 -1.43 6.69
N GLY A 114 -4.43 -1.32 7.02
CA GLY A 114 -5.41 -2.37 6.77
C GLY A 114 -5.51 -2.75 5.29
N LEU A 115 -5.51 -1.77 4.38
CA LEU A 115 -5.51 -2.04 2.94
C LEU A 115 -4.23 -2.76 2.47
N LEU A 116 -3.04 -2.39 2.99
CA LEU A 116 -1.81 -3.14 2.67
C LEU A 116 -1.88 -4.58 3.20
N THR A 117 -2.48 -4.80 4.37
CA THR A 117 -2.72 -6.15 4.88
C THR A 117 -3.64 -6.93 3.94
N VAL A 118 -4.74 -6.34 3.49
CA VAL A 118 -5.66 -6.97 2.52
C VAL A 118 -4.93 -7.28 1.20
N ALA A 119 -4.10 -6.36 0.69
CA ALA A 119 -3.31 -6.60 -0.52
C ALA A 119 -2.31 -7.76 -0.34
N GLY A 120 -1.65 -7.86 0.81
CA GLY A 120 -0.77 -8.98 1.14
C GLY A 120 -1.53 -10.32 1.20
N LEU A 121 -2.68 -10.35 1.86
CA LEU A 121 -3.53 -11.56 1.91
C LEU A 121 -4.05 -11.94 0.52
N ALA A 122 -4.41 -10.96 -0.31
CA ALA A 122 -4.82 -11.20 -1.69
C ALA A 122 -3.67 -11.82 -2.52
N GLY A 123 -2.42 -11.35 -2.33
CA GLY A 123 -1.24 -11.95 -2.95
C GLY A 123 -1.03 -13.41 -2.56
N ILE A 124 -1.25 -13.78 -1.29
CA ILE A 124 -1.26 -15.18 -0.85
C ILE A 124 -2.37 -15.96 -1.55
N GLY A 125 -3.58 -15.38 -1.65
CA GLY A 125 -4.71 -15.97 -2.35
C GLY A 125 -4.42 -16.23 -3.83
N ILE A 126 -3.77 -15.30 -4.53
CA ILE A 126 -3.31 -15.47 -5.93
C ILE A 126 -2.34 -16.64 -6.03
N ALA A 127 -1.30 -16.66 -5.19
CA ALA A 127 -0.25 -17.69 -5.21
C ALA A 127 -0.79 -19.10 -4.93
N THR A 128 -1.82 -19.22 -4.07
CA THR A 128 -2.44 -20.49 -3.69
C THR A 128 -3.56 -20.94 -4.65
N SER A 129 -3.94 -20.08 -5.60
CA SER A 129 -4.98 -20.35 -6.60
C SER A 129 -4.42 -20.26 -8.03
N PRO A 130 -3.45 -21.12 -8.44
CA PRO A 130 -2.76 -21.01 -9.73
C PRO A 130 -3.73 -21.19 -10.90
N GLU A 131 -3.55 -20.38 -11.95
CA GLU A 131 -4.35 -20.47 -13.18
C GLU A 131 -4.14 -21.83 -13.87
N PRO A 132 -5.23 -22.52 -14.29
CA PRO A 132 -5.15 -23.62 -15.25
C PRO A 132 -4.70 -23.12 -16.63
N ALA A 133 -4.31 -24.06 -17.50
CA ALA A 133 -3.97 -23.74 -18.89
C ALA A 133 -5.16 -23.14 -19.68
N SER A 134 -6.39 -23.36 -19.23
CA SER A 134 -7.63 -22.85 -19.82
C SER A 134 -7.95 -21.38 -19.45
N GLY A 135 -7.12 -20.74 -18.65
CA GLY A 135 -7.32 -19.35 -18.18
C GLY A 135 -7.73 -19.26 -16.71
N PRO A 136 -7.94 -18.02 -16.21
CA PRO A 136 -8.16 -17.78 -14.79
C PRO A 136 -9.47 -18.40 -14.27
N THR A 137 -9.41 -19.00 -13.08
CA THR A 137 -10.59 -19.43 -12.35
C THR A 137 -11.28 -18.25 -11.67
N PRO A 138 -12.60 -18.33 -11.35
CA PRO A 138 -13.28 -17.30 -10.58
C PRO A 138 -12.59 -16.99 -9.25
N GLN A 139 -12.02 -17.98 -8.58
CA GLN A 139 -11.28 -17.79 -7.34
C GLN A 139 -9.98 -17.00 -7.55
N HIS A 140 -9.18 -17.35 -8.56
CA HIS A 140 -7.96 -16.61 -8.92
C HIS A 140 -8.30 -15.16 -9.27
N LEU A 141 -9.32 -14.96 -10.10
CA LEU A 141 -9.78 -13.64 -10.51
C LEU A 141 -10.24 -12.80 -9.31
N ALA A 142 -10.98 -13.39 -8.37
CA ALA A 142 -11.43 -12.70 -7.17
C ALA A 142 -10.26 -12.18 -6.33
N TRP A 143 -9.23 -12.99 -6.10
CA TRP A 143 -8.02 -12.55 -5.40
C TRP A 143 -7.25 -11.48 -6.16
N THR A 144 -7.12 -11.63 -7.47
CA THR A 144 -6.43 -10.66 -8.34
C THR A 144 -7.14 -9.31 -8.31
N VAL A 145 -8.47 -9.29 -8.49
CA VAL A 145 -9.27 -8.06 -8.43
C VAL A 145 -9.19 -7.42 -7.05
N LEU A 146 -9.32 -8.21 -5.98
CA LEU A 146 -9.21 -7.71 -4.61
C LEU A 146 -7.86 -7.02 -4.37
N GLY A 147 -6.75 -7.66 -4.74
CA GLY A 147 -5.41 -7.11 -4.58
C GLY A 147 -5.20 -5.85 -5.42
N ALA A 148 -5.54 -5.90 -6.71
CA ALA A 148 -5.34 -4.81 -7.65
C ALA A 148 -6.15 -3.56 -7.28
N VAL A 149 -7.44 -3.72 -6.94
CA VAL A 149 -8.30 -2.59 -6.51
C VAL A 149 -7.82 -2.04 -5.18
N THR A 150 -7.50 -2.90 -4.21
CA THR A 150 -7.03 -2.47 -2.90
C THR A 150 -5.79 -1.59 -3.00
N ILE A 151 -4.79 -2.00 -3.80
CA ILE A 151 -3.56 -1.23 -3.95
C ILE A 151 -3.78 0.01 -4.81
N ALA A 152 -4.71 0.00 -5.77
CA ALA A 152 -5.03 1.16 -6.59
C ALA A 152 -5.66 2.30 -5.78
N VAL A 153 -6.54 1.98 -4.83
CA VAL A 153 -7.17 2.98 -3.96
C VAL A 153 -6.32 3.36 -2.75
N TRP A 154 -5.30 2.58 -2.44
CA TRP A 154 -4.45 2.74 -1.27
C TRP A 154 -3.87 4.16 -1.10
N PRO A 155 -3.39 4.88 -2.16
CA PRO A 155 -2.84 6.22 -2.01
C PRO A 155 -3.84 7.22 -1.41
N ALA A 156 -5.13 7.12 -1.74
CA ALA A 156 -6.17 7.97 -1.16
C ALA A 156 -6.30 7.77 0.36
N PHE A 157 -6.11 6.55 0.85
CA PHE A 157 -6.16 6.23 2.27
C PHE A 157 -4.85 6.58 3.01
N ALA A 158 -3.73 6.62 2.29
CA ALA A 158 -2.44 7.08 2.81
C ALA A 158 -2.35 8.61 2.92
N ALA A 159 -3.29 9.36 2.32
CA ALA A 159 -3.33 10.82 2.36
C ALA A 159 -3.35 11.38 3.79
N ARG A 160 -2.55 12.41 4.03
CA ARG A 160 -2.50 13.13 5.32
C ARG A 160 -3.36 14.40 5.25
N ARG A 161 -4.24 14.58 6.22
CA ARG A 161 -5.09 15.77 6.33
C ARG A 161 -4.50 16.82 7.29
N THR A 162 -3.61 16.41 8.19
CA THR A 162 -3.01 17.26 9.24
C THR A 162 -1.50 17.01 9.36
N GLY A 163 -0.76 17.98 9.88
CA GLY A 163 0.68 17.90 10.09
C GLY A 163 1.53 18.15 8.83
N PRO A 164 2.86 17.92 8.89
CA PRO A 164 3.75 18.05 7.74
C PRO A 164 3.27 17.17 6.58
N ARG A 165 3.14 17.80 5.40
CA ARG A 165 2.54 17.15 4.22
C ARG A 165 3.50 17.21 3.05
N PRO A 166 4.33 16.17 2.83
CA PRO A 166 4.99 16.01 1.55
C PRO A 166 3.96 16.04 0.42
N PRO A 167 4.26 16.61 -0.76
CA PRO A 167 3.30 16.73 -1.87
C PRO A 167 2.60 15.43 -2.21
N ILE A 168 3.31 14.30 -2.18
CA ILE A 168 2.76 12.96 -2.47
C ILE A 168 1.76 12.44 -1.43
N LEU A 169 1.78 12.97 -0.20
CA LEU A 169 0.84 12.63 0.88
C LEU A 169 -0.25 13.70 1.06
N SER A 170 -0.23 14.78 0.27
CA SER A 170 -1.33 15.73 0.23
C SER A 170 -2.59 15.07 -0.32
N VAL A 171 -3.76 15.63 -0.04
CA VAL A 171 -5.03 15.13 -0.59
C VAL A 171 -5.01 15.14 -2.13
N TYR A 172 -4.49 16.21 -2.73
CA TYR A 172 -4.38 16.33 -4.19
C TYR A 172 -3.37 15.35 -4.78
N GLY A 173 -2.17 15.22 -4.18
CA GLY A 173 -1.15 14.27 -4.64
C GLY A 173 -1.63 12.83 -4.54
N SER A 174 -2.24 12.47 -3.41
CA SER A 174 -2.83 11.13 -3.23
C SER A 174 -3.98 10.86 -4.18
N ALA A 175 -4.85 11.84 -4.44
CA ALA A 175 -5.95 11.72 -5.41
C ALA A 175 -5.41 11.54 -6.84
N ALA A 176 -4.39 12.31 -7.23
CA ALA A 176 -3.77 12.19 -8.55
C ALA A 176 -3.17 10.80 -8.77
N VAL A 177 -2.43 10.26 -7.79
CA VAL A 177 -1.87 8.91 -7.90
C VAL A 177 -2.94 7.83 -7.89
N THR A 178 -3.98 7.97 -7.08
CA THR A 178 -5.14 7.08 -7.12
C THR A 178 -5.79 7.08 -8.51
N ALA A 179 -5.98 8.26 -9.12
CA ALA A 179 -6.54 8.38 -10.46
C ALA A 179 -5.64 7.69 -11.51
N VAL A 180 -4.32 7.85 -11.42
CA VAL A 180 -3.37 7.13 -12.30
C VAL A 180 -3.51 5.61 -12.13
N PHE A 181 -3.55 5.10 -10.89
CA PHE A 181 -3.66 3.66 -10.64
C PHE A 181 -5.00 3.08 -11.08
N VAL A 182 -6.10 3.81 -10.87
CA VAL A 182 -7.41 3.42 -11.39
C VAL A 182 -7.43 3.45 -12.92
N GLY A 183 -6.79 4.44 -13.55
CA GLY A 183 -6.63 4.51 -15.01
C GLY A 183 -5.83 3.32 -15.57
N LEU A 184 -4.75 2.93 -14.89
CA LEU A 184 -3.96 1.74 -15.26
C LEU A 184 -4.77 0.44 -15.12
N LEU A 185 -5.59 0.30 -14.07
CA LEU A 185 -6.51 -0.83 -13.94
C LEU A 185 -7.59 -0.81 -15.04
N GLY A 186 -8.09 0.36 -15.42
CA GLY A 186 -9.01 0.53 -16.55
C GLY A 186 -8.38 0.07 -17.85
N TRP A 187 -7.13 0.47 -18.12
CA TRP A 187 -6.38 -0.01 -19.28
C TRP A 187 -6.19 -1.52 -19.24
N LEU A 188 -5.74 -2.07 -18.11
CA LEU A 188 -5.61 -3.52 -17.94
C LEU A 188 -6.93 -4.25 -18.23
N LEU A 189 -8.06 -3.72 -17.74
CA LEU A 189 -9.39 -4.29 -17.98
C LEU A 189 -9.77 -4.27 -19.47
N ILE A 190 -9.45 -3.18 -20.19
CA ILE A 190 -9.66 -3.10 -21.65
C ILE A 190 -8.84 -4.16 -22.38
N GLU A 191 -7.58 -4.34 -21.99
CA GLU A 191 -6.70 -5.34 -22.62
C GLU A 191 -7.18 -6.79 -22.39
N THR A 192 -7.90 -7.08 -21.29
CA THR A 192 -8.52 -8.41 -21.08
C THR A 192 -9.61 -8.74 -22.10
N GLN A 193 -10.14 -7.75 -22.83
CA GLN A 193 -11.17 -7.94 -23.86
C GLN A 193 -10.59 -8.33 -25.24
N GLY A 194 -9.37 -8.86 -25.29
CA GLY A 194 -8.70 -9.30 -26.52
C GLY A 194 -7.62 -8.34 -27.01
N GLY A 195 -7.15 -7.44 -26.15
CA GLY A 195 -6.05 -6.55 -26.45
C GLY A 195 -4.72 -7.26 -26.68
N SER A 196 -3.80 -6.58 -27.35
CA SER A 196 -2.47 -7.12 -27.68
C SER A 196 -1.37 -6.79 -26.65
N LEU A 197 -1.71 -5.97 -25.65
CA LEU A 197 -0.76 -5.45 -24.65
C LEU A 197 -1.09 -5.86 -23.22
N LEU A 198 -1.88 -6.92 -23.02
CA LEU A 198 -2.34 -7.37 -21.72
C LEU A 198 -1.18 -7.62 -20.74
N GLY A 199 -0.13 -8.31 -21.18
CA GLY A 199 1.05 -8.57 -20.37
C GLY A 199 1.83 -7.30 -20.01
N LEU A 200 1.94 -6.36 -20.93
CA LEU A 200 2.56 -5.05 -20.67
C LEU A 200 1.73 -4.24 -19.66
N ALA A 201 0.41 -4.19 -19.86
CA ALA A 201 -0.50 -3.47 -18.96
C ALA A 201 -0.41 -4.00 -17.53
N GLU A 202 -0.38 -5.34 -17.34
CA GLU A 202 -0.23 -5.95 -16.02
C GLU A 202 1.13 -5.62 -15.39
N ARG A 203 2.24 -5.73 -16.14
CA ARG A 203 3.59 -5.44 -15.63
C ARG A 203 3.73 -3.98 -15.20
N LEU A 204 3.29 -3.04 -16.03
CA LEU A 204 3.35 -1.62 -15.69
C LEU A 204 2.48 -1.28 -14.49
N THR A 205 1.24 -1.76 -14.48
CA THR A 205 0.30 -1.53 -13.38
C THR A 205 0.86 -2.09 -12.07
N SER A 206 1.27 -3.36 -12.07
CA SER A 206 1.78 -4.03 -10.86
C SER A 206 3.08 -3.41 -10.36
N SER A 207 4.02 -3.07 -11.26
CA SER A 207 5.31 -2.48 -10.86
C SER A 207 5.14 -1.09 -10.25
N LEU A 208 4.31 -0.23 -10.86
CA LEU A 208 4.04 1.11 -10.34
C LEU A 208 3.29 1.07 -9.02
N GLN A 209 2.25 0.24 -8.92
CA GLN A 209 1.48 0.06 -7.69
C GLN A 209 2.34 -0.50 -6.55
N THR A 210 3.19 -1.48 -6.83
CA THR A 210 4.08 -2.10 -5.83
C THR A 210 5.16 -1.15 -5.33
N SER A 211 5.58 -0.18 -6.16
CA SER A 211 6.59 0.81 -5.79
C SER A 211 6.04 1.91 -4.86
N TRP A 212 4.73 2.15 -4.86
CA TRP A 212 4.16 3.29 -4.16
C TRP A 212 4.25 3.22 -2.62
N PRO A 213 4.06 2.07 -1.95
CA PRO A 213 4.28 1.96 -0.51
C PRO A 213 5.68 2.39 -0.06
N PHE A 214 6.72 2.13 -0.88
CA PHE A 214 8.08 2.59 -0.62
C PHE A 214 8.18 4.12 -0.68
N ALA A 215 7.64 4.74 -1.73
CA ALA A 215 7.63 6.20 -1.86
C ALA A 215 6.95 6.87 -0.65
N VAL A 216 5.83 6.31 -0.20
CA VAL A 216 5.11 6.78 0.99
C VAL A 216 5.92 6.58 2.26
N ALA A 217 6.55 5.42 2.46
CA ALA A 217 7.37 5.13 3.64
C ALA A 217 8.55 6.11 3.76
N VAL A 218 9.25 6.38 2.65
CA VAL A 218 10.35 7.35 2.59
C VAL A 218 9.84 8.77 2.86
N ALA A 219 8.71 9.16 2.27
CA ALA A 219 8.13 10.48 2.48
C ALA A 219 7.70 10.70 3.94
N LEU A 220 7.12 9.69 4.58
CA LEU A 220 6.76 9.73 6.00
C LEU A 220 8.00 9.85 6.89
N ARG A 221 9.07 9.11 6.58
CA ARG A 221 10.34 9.21 7.32
C ARG A 221 10.92 10.62 7.24
N ARG A 222 11.02 11.19 6.02
CA ARG A 222 11.57 12.55 5.81
C ARG A 222 10.73 13.64 6.47
N ALA A 223 9.41 13.46 6.54
CA ALA A 223 8.53 14.43 7.20
C ALA A 223 8.64 14.40 8.73
N ASN A 224 9.28 13.39 9.30
CA ASN A 224 9.44 13.20 10.75
C ASN A 224 10.90 13.40 11.22
N ALA A 225 11.85 13.55 10.28
CA ALA A 225 13.24 13.92 10.53
C ALA A 225 13.40 15.43 10.70
#